data_1ee38c1f7bfa35f3804a0ebdab7724a9
#
_entry.id   1ee38c1f7bfa35f3804a0ebdab7724a9
#
_cell.length_a   1.000
_cell.length_b   1.000
_cell.length_c   1.000
_cell.angle_alpha   90.00
_cell.angle_beta   90.00
_cell.angle_gamma   90.00
#
_symmetry.space_group_name_H-M   'P 1'
#
loop_
_entity.id
_entity.type
_entity.pdbx_description
1 polymer ?
#
loop_
_entity_poly.entity_id
_entity_poly.type
_entity_poly.pdbx_seq_one_letter_code
_entity_poly.pdbx_strand_id
1 'polypeptide(L)'
;MRYLENGGNCVVILQSNNQKTMPYPEYICAPMRDELTSVGFQELKTSEDVDNSIPNSEGTVLLVMNSVCGCAAGTARPGVRLSLNSGKKPSKLMTVFAGQDLEATSQARKYTLPYPPSSPAIALFKDGKLVHFIERHHIEGRSAEMIAENLKMAFEEYC
;
A
#
# COMPACT_ATOMS: atom_id res chain seq x y z
N MET A 1 23.36 5.48 27.24
CA MET A 1 23.01 6.70 28.01
C MET A 1 24.31 7.47 28.27
N ARG A 2 24.46 8.65 27.70
CA ARG A 2 25.58 9.54 27.99
C ARG A 2 25.02 10.79 28.66
N TYR A 3 25.54 11.13 29.82
CA TYR A 3 25.19 12.34 30.56
C TYR A 3 26.25 13.40 30.25
N LEU A 4 25.83 14.58 29.85
CA LEU A 4 26.68 15.76 29.80
C LEU A 4 26.13 16.76 30.82
N GLU A 5 26.91 17.04 31.85
CA GLU A 5 26.61 18.09 32.81
C GLU A 5 27.08 19.45 32.26
N ASN A 6 26.16 20.36 32.09
CA ASN A 6 26.48 21.77 31.84
C ASN A 6 25.49 22.64 32.64
N GLY A 7 25.98 23.23 33.71
CA GLY A 7 25.33 24.36 34.41
C GLY A 7 23.93 24.13 34.98
N GLY A 8 23.72 23.06 35.77
CA GLY A 8 22.57 23.00 36.69
C GLY A 8 21.20 22.58 36.12
N ASN A 9 21.08 22.30 34.83
CA ASN A 9 19.87 21.73 34.25
C ASN A 9 20.19 20.36 33.59
N CYS A 10 19.58 19.31 34.14
CA CYS A 10 19.67 17.96 33.55
C CYS A 10 18.78 17.91 32.31
N VAL A 11 19.36 17.97 31.10
CA VAL A 11 18.63 17.78 29.85
C VAL A 11 18.74 16.29 29.50
N VAL A 12 17.63 15.57 29.61
CA VAL A 12 17.54 14.19 29.11
C VAL A 12 17.41 14.25 27.59
N ILE A 13 18.49 13.99 26.88
CA ILE A 13 18.44 13.79 25.44
C ILE A 13 17.89 12.38 25.19
N LEU A 14 16.61 12.30 24.90
CA LEU A 14 16.03 11.09 24.33
C LEU A 14 16.64 10.91 22.93
N GLN A 15 17.64 10.04 22.82
CA GLN A 15 18.05 9.56 21.51
C GLN A 15 16.82 8.86 20.90
N SER A 16 16.19 9.48 19.93
CA SER A 16 15.26 8.78 19.05
C SER A 16 16.03 7.66 18.38
N ASN A 17 15.81 6.44 18.84
CA ASN A 17 16.22 5.25 18.11
C ASN A 17 15.49 5.27 16.77
N ASN A 18 16.09 5.91 15.79
CA ASN A 18 15.73 5.76 14.39
C ASN A 18 16.15 4.32 14.02
N GLN A 19 15.36 3.35 14.44
CA GLN A 19 15.47 2.00 13.92
C GLN A 19 15.11 2.12 12.44
N LYS A 20 16.13 2.32 11.60
CA LYS A 20 16.04 2.05 10.18
C LYS A 20 15.61 0.60 10.07
N THR A 21 14.31 0.38 9.89
CA THR A 21 13.79 -0.95 9.54
C THR A 21 14.51 -1.35 8.27
N MET A 22 15.38 -2.34 8.38
CA MET A 22 16.09 -2.87 7.20
C MET A 22 15.04 -3.51 6.28
N PRO A 23 15.06 -3.18 4.99
CA PRO A 23 14.17 -3.82 4.04
C PRO A 23 14.38 -5.34 4.03
N TYR A 24 13.33 -6.09 3.73
CA TYR A 24 13.43 -7.53 3.54
C TYR A 24 14.34 -7.84 2.34
N PRO A 25 15.10 -8.96 2.37
CA PRO A 25 15.85 -9.40 1.21
C PRO A 25 14.96 -9.51 -0.04
N GLU A 26 15.43 -9.00 -1.18
CA GLU A 26 14.61 -8.96 -2.41
C GLU A 26 14.16 -10.35 -2.87
N TYR A 27 14.97 -11.40 -2.65
CA TYR A 27 14.59 -12.77 -3.00
C TYR A 27 13.32 -13.27 -2.26
N ILE A 28 12.99 -12.67 -1.11
CA ILE A 28 11.73 -12.92 -0.39
C ILE A 28 10.59 -12.13 -1.02
N CYS A 29 10.84 -10.89 -1.42
CA CYS A 29 9.83 -9.98 -1.93
C CYS A 29 9.49 -10.21 -3.41
N ALA A 30 10.46 -10.65 -4.20
CA ALA A 30 10.28 -10.84 -5.65
C ALA A 30 9.08 -11.73 -6.01
N PRO A 31 8.87 -12.91 -5.42
CA PRO A 31 7.69 -13.72 -5.72
C PRO A 31 6.37 -13.01 -5.36
N MET A 32 6.39 -12.21 -4.29
CA MET A 32 5.21 -11.45 -3.84
C MET A 32 4.89 -10.26 -4.73
N ARG A 33 5.91 -9.68 -5.39
CA ARG A 33 5.76 -8.66 -6.42
C ARG A 33 5.16 -9.28 -7.69
N ASP A 34 5.68 -10.46 -8.07
CA ASP A 34 5.24 -11.18 -9.27
C ASP A 34 3.76 -11.58 -9.22
N GLU A 35 3.20 -11.84 -8.05
CA GLU A 35 1.78 -12.11 -7.92
C GLU A 35 0.89 -10.97 -8.43
N LEU A 36 1.34 -9.72 -8.36
CA LEU A 36 0.62 -8.55 -8.85
C LEU A 36 1.11 -8.13 -10.24
N THR A 37 2.41 -8.07 -10.47
CA THR A 37 2.96 -7.63 -11.76
C THR A 37 2.58 -8.56 -12.91
N SER A 38 2.47 -9.88 -12.66
CA SER A 38 2.02 -10.85 -13.65
C SER A 38 0.57 -10.67 -14.13
N VAL A 39 -0.25 -9.90 -13.38
CA VAL A 39 -1.63 -9.56 -13.78
C VAL A 39 -1.78 -8.09 -14.18
N GLY A 40 -0.67 -7.40 -14.45
CA GLY A 40 -0.64 -6.08 -15.06
C GLY A 40 -0.41 -4.91 -14.11
N PHE A 41 -0.06 -5.15 -12.85
CA PHE A 41 0.31 -4.06 -11.93
C PHE A 41 1.67 -3.49 -12.28
N GLN A 42 1.76 -2.16 -12.30
CA GLN A 42 3.01 -1.43 -12.36
C GLN A 42 3.50 -1.11 -10.94
N GLU A 43 4.76 -1.39 -10.68
CA GLU A 43 5.40 -1.04 -9.40
C GLU A 43 5.75 0.44 -9.37
N LEU A 44 5.43 1.11 -8.25
CA LEU A 44 5.86 2.46 -7.93
C LEU A 44 6.91 2.37 -6.84
N LYS A 45 8.12 2.87 -7.10
CA LYS A 45 9.28 2.73 -6.21
C LYS A 45 9.75 4.03 -5.60
N THR A 46 9.40 5.15 -6.20
CA THR A 46 9.77 6.49 -5.76
C THR A 46 8.55 7.35 -5.44
N SER A 47 8.75 8.46 -4.72
CA SER A 47 7.70 9.46 -4.51
C SER A 47 7.21 10.04 -5.81
N GLU A 48 8.12 10.26 -6.77
CA GLU A 48 7.80 10.81 -8.09
C GLU A 48 6.90 9.86 -8.90
N ASP A 49 7.18 8.55 -8.87
CA ASP A 49 6.32 7.55 -9.51
C ASP A 49 4.87 7.65 -9.00
N VAL A 50 4.72 7.81 -7.68
CA VAL A 50 3.40 7.93 -7.04
C VAL A 50 2.70 9.23 -7.45
N ASP A 51 3.41 10.36 -7.41
CA ASP A 51 2.87 11.68 -7.75
C ASP A 51 2.48 11.77 -9.24
N ASN A 52 3.21 11.08 -10.11
CA ASN A 52 2.87 11.00 -11.53
C ASN A 52 1.70 10.05 -11.83
N SER A 53 1.42 9.09 -10.94
CA SER A 53 0.45 8.01 -11.19
C SER A 53 -0.92 8.26 -10.60
N ILE A 54 -1.05 8.99 -9.49
CA ILE A 54 -2.30 9.12 -8.74
C ILE A 54 -2.98 10.47 -8.94
N PRO A 55 -2.43 11.62 -8.54
CA PRO A 55 -3.18 12.88 -8.46
C PRO A 55 -3.61 13.43 -9.82
N ASN A 56 -2.83 13.16 -10.86
CA ASN A 56 -3.06 13.67 -12.21
C ASN A 56 -3.63 12.59 -13.16
N SER A 57 -4.11 11.47 -12.63
CA SER A 57 -4.66 10.41 -13.46
C SER A 57 -6.08 10.75 -13.90
N GLU A 58 -6.36 10.55 -15.18
CA GLU A 58 -7.71 10.45 -15.70
C GLU A 58 -8.21 9.01 -15.55
N GLY A 59 -9.50 8.84 -15.23
CA GLY A 59 -10.10 7.53 -15.01
C GLY A 59 -9.77 6.95 -13.65
N THR A 60 -9.71 5.63 -13.56
CA THR A 60 -9.55 4.93 -12.28
C THR A 60 -8.19 4.30 -12.12
N VAL A 61 -7.62 4.41 -10.90
CA VAL A 61 -6.36 3.78 -10.49
C VAL A 61 -6.63 2.87 -9.30
N LEU A 62 -6.34 1.59 -9.44
CA LEU A 62 -6.29 0.67 -8.31
C LEU A 62 -4.85 0.63 -7.76
N LEU A 63 -4.67 1.04 -6.53
CA LEU A 63 -3.39 0.99 -5.83
C LEU A 63 -3.43 -0.11 -4.77
N VAL A 64 -2.53 -1.08 -4.86
CA VAL A 64 -2.32 -2.10 -3.83
C VAL A 64 -1.06 -1.78 -3.03
N MET A 65 -1.22 -1.53 -1.74
CA MET A 65 -0.12 -1.49 -0.79
C MET A 65 0.19 -2.91 -0.36
N ASN A 66 1.12 -3.55 -1.04
CA ASN A 66 1.54 -4.93 -0.79
C ASN A 66 2.36 -5.04 0.51
N SER A 67 2.43 -6.22 1.08
CA SER A 67 3.27 -6.51 2.24
C SER A 67 3.66 -7.99 2.33
N VAL A 68 4.62 -8.31 3.19
CA VAL A 68 5.10 -9.69 3.43
C VAL A 68 4.17 -10.50 4.34
N CYS A 69 3.16 -9.91 4.95
CA CYS A 69 2.33 -10.60 5.95
C CYS A 69 1.44 -11.68 5.33
N GLY A 70 1.02 -12.65 6.16
CA GLY A 70 0.13 -13.75 5.74
C GLY A 70 -1.21 -13.27 5.19
N CYS A 71 -1.77 -12.16 5.70
CA CYS A 71 -3.00 -11.58 5.17
C CYS A 71 -2.85 -10.99 3.77
N ALA A 72 -1.66 -10.52 3.39
CA ALA A 72 -1.37 -10.15 2.02
C ALA A 72 -1.31 -11.37 1.10
N ALA A 73 -0.62 -12.44 1.53
CA ALA A 73 -0.46 -13.67 0.76
C ALA A 73 -1.78 -14.46 0.59
N GLY A 74 -2.51 -14.63 1.68
CA GLY A 74 -3.71 -15.48 1.71
C GLY A 74 -4.99 -14.78 1.27
N THR A 75 -5.04 -13.46 1.32
CA THR A 75 -6.30 -12.72 1.14
C THR A 75 -6.19 -11.54 0.18
N ALA A 76 -5.27 -10.58 0.43
CA ALA A 76 -5.23 -9.35 -0.36
C ALA A 76 -4.82 -9.61 -1.82
N ARG A 77 -3.64 -10.20 -2.06
CA ARG A 77 -3.18 -10.46 -3.42
C ARG A 77 -4.08 -11.41 -4.21
N PRO A 78 -4.51 -12.56 -3.66
CA PRO A 78 -5.48 -13.42 -4.34
C PRO A 78 -6.82 -12.72 -4.60
N GLY A 79 -7.35 -11.96 -3.65
CA GLY A 79 -8.62 -11.22 -3.80
C GLY A 79 -8.56 -10.19 -4.91
N VAL A 80 -7.47 -9.42 -4.98
CA VAL A 80 -7.23 -8.47 -6.07
C VAL A 80 -7.17 -9.18 -7.42
N ARG A 81 -6.42 -10.27 -7.53
CA ARG A 81 -6.32 -11.05 -8.78
C ARG A 81 -7.68 -11.59 -9.23
N LEU A 82 -8.48 -12.11 -8.30
CA LEU A 82 -9.83 -12.59 -8.58
C LEU A 82 -10.76 -11.47 -9.05
N SER A 83 -10.64 -10.26 -8.48
CA SER A 83 -11.48 -9.13 -8.86
C SER A 83 -11.28 -8.66 -10.31
N LEU A 84 -10.13 -8.95 -10.90
CA LEU A 84 -9.78 -8.55 -12.27
C LEU A 84 -10.25 -9.54 -13.34
N ASN A 85 -10.82 -10.69 -12.96
CA ASN A 85 -11.19 -11.74 -13.93
C ASN A 85 -12.46 -11.45 -14.74
N SER A 86 -13.32 -10.56 -14.29
CA SER A 86 -14.60 -10.29 -14.96
C SER A 86 -15.12 -8.89 -14.61
N GLY A 87 -16.04 -8.38 -15.45
CA GLY A 87 -16.72 -7.12 -15.23
C GLY A 87 -15.88 -5.89 -15.57
N LYS A 88 -16.26 -4.76 -14.99
CA LYS A 88 -15.51 -3.51 -15.11
C LYS A 88 -14.18 -3.60 -14.39
N LYS A 89 -13.21 -2.86 -14.89
CA LYS A 89 -11.85 -2.86 -14.35
C LYS A 89 -11.31 -1.43 -14.23
N PRO A 90 -10.44 -1.17 -13.26
CA PRO A 90 -9.71 0.09 -13.21
C PRO A 90 -8.85 0.30 -14.46
N SER A 91 -8.72 1.56 -14.87
CA SER A 91 -7.93 1.94 -16.05
C SER A 91 -6.44 1.68 -15.86
N LYS A 92 -5.95 1.81 -14.62
CA LYS A 92 -4.55 1.59 -14.24
C LYS A 92 -4.46 0.74 -12.98
N LEU A 93 -3.45 -0.13 -12.95
CA LEU A 93 -3.15 -1.01 -11.82
C LEU A 93 -1.76 -0.68 -11.30
N MET A 94 -1.65 -0.22 -10.06
CA MET A 94 -0.41 0.24 -9.44
C MET A 94 -0.19 -0.47 -8.11
N THR A 95 1.08 -0.69 -7.75
CA THR A 95 1.43 -1.27 -6.45
C THR A 95 2.66 -0.60 -5.84
N VAL A 96 2.65 -0.46 -4.52
CA VAL A 96 3.81 -0.14 -3.68
C VAL A 96 4.03 -1.27 -2.70
N PHE A 97 5.27 -1.53 -2.29
CA PHE A 97 5.57 -2.59 -1.34
C PHE A 97 5.92 -1.98 0.03
N ALA A 98 4.99 -2.05 0.96
CA ALA A 98 5.18 -1.53 2.32
C ALA A 98 6.29 -2.31 3.06
N GLY A 99 7.20 -1.56 3.69
CA GLY A 99 8.38 -2.12 4.34
C GLY A 99 9.57 -2.37 3.41
N GLN A 100 9.38 -2.22 2.09
CA GLN A 100 10.41 -2.41 1.07
C GLN A 100 10.64 -1.12 0.27
N ASP A 101 9.60 -0.62 -0.39
CA ASP A 101 9.63 0.63 -1.14
C ASP A 101 9.17 1.78 -0.23
N LEU A 102 10.03 2.17 0.71
CA LEU A 102 9.67 3.06 1.83
C LEU A 102 9.21 4.44 1.36
N GLU A 103 9.92 5.01 0.40
CA GLU A 103 9.63 6.34 -0.15
C GLU A 103 8.28 6.35 -0.87
N ALA A 104 8.07 5.43 -1.81
CA ALA A 104 6.82 5.29 -2.53
C ALA A 104 5.63 4.99 -1.61
N THR A 105 5.81 4.10 -0.62
CA THR A 105 4.77 3.77 0.36
C THR A 105 4.39 4.99 1.20
N SER A 106 5.37 5.75 1.68
CA SER A 106 5.14 6.98 2.45
C SER A 106 4.37 8.01 1.63
N GLN A 107 4.73 8.18 0.36
CA GLN A 107 4.05 9.13 -0.54
C GLN A 107 2.62 8.66 -0.86
N ALA A 108 2.43 7.38 -1.16
CA ALA A 108 1.11 6.80 -1.44
C ALA A 108 0.12 7.01 -0.27
N ARG A 109 0.60 6.89 0.96
CA ARG A 109 -0.20 7.10 2.18
C ARG A 109 -0.75 8.52 2.33
N LYS A 110 -0.10 9.53 1.75
CA LYS A 110 -0.62 10.90 1.75
C LYS A 110 -1.93 11.03 0.96
N TYR A 111 -2.07 10.22 -0.09
CA TYR A 111 -3.27 10.18 -0.93
C TYR A 111 -4.42 9.36 -0.34
N THR A 112 -4.15 8.58 0.72
CA THR A 112 -5.18 7.81 1.43
C THR A 112 -5.64 8.48 2.73
N LEU A 113 -5.21 9.70 3.00
CA LEU A 113 -5.73 10.48 4.14
C LEU A 113 -7.25 10.67 4.02
N PRO A 114 -8.00 10.65 5.13
CA PRO A 114 -7.56 10.66 6.53
C PRO A 114 -7.33 9.28 7.16
N TYR A 115 -7.33 8.21 6.36
CA TYR A 115 -7.14 6.85 6.89
C TYR A 115 -5.73 6.67 7.46
N PRO A 116 -5.59 5.98 8.61
CA PRO A 116 -4.28 5.71 9.19
C PRO A 116 -3.46 4.75 8.31
N PRO A 117 -2.12 4.82 8.40
CA PRO A 117 -1.26 3.89 7.68
C PRO A 117 -1.58 2.43 7.98
N SER A 118 -1.85 1.64 6.95
CA SER A 118 -2.04 0.20 7.06
C SER A 118 -1.46 -0.54 5.86
N SER A 119 -1.06 -1.79 6.04
CA SER A 119 -0.60 -2.69 4.97
C SER A 119 -0.78 -4.16 5.37
N PRO A 120 -1.30 -5.02 4.47
CA PRO A 120 -1.78 -4.64 3.14
C PRO A 120 -2.96 -3.68 3.20
N ALA A 121 -3.13 -2.88 2.16
CA ALA A 121 -4.30 -2.03 1.96
C ALA A 121 -4.56 -1.88 0.45
N ILE A 122 -5.81 -1.59 0.08
CA ILE A 122 -6.21 -1.47 -1.31
C ILE A 122 -7.01 -0.18 -1.48
N ALA A 123 -6.59 0.69 -2.38
CA ALA A 123 -7.21 1.98 -2.64
C ALA A 123 -7.67 2.08 -4.10
N LEU A 124 -8.89 2.55 -4.32
CA LEU A 124 -9.37 2.92 -5.65
C LEU A 124 -9.49 4.43 -5.73
N PHE A 125 -8.84 5.01 -6.73
CA PHE A 125 -8.93 6.43 -7.04
C PHE A 125 -9.72 6.62 -8.34
N LYS A 126 -10.47 7.71 -8.43
CA LYS A 126 -11.10 8.19 -9.66
C LYS A 126 -10.74 9.64 -9.89
N ASP A 127 -10.12 9.94 -11.03
CA ASP A 127 -9.66 11.27 -11.39
C ASP A 127 -8.84 11.93 -10.26
N GLY A 128 -7.88 11.15 -9.72
CA GLY A 128 -6.97 11.55 -8.63
C GLY A 128 -7.58 11.59 -7.23
N LYS A 129 -8.85 11.26 -7.05
CA LYS A 129 -9.54 11.29 -5.74
C LYS A 129 -9.79 9.89 -5.23
N LEU A 130 -9.56 9.68 -3.94
CA LEU A 130 -9.87 8.42 -3.26
C LEU A 130 -11.38 8.21 -3.21
N VAL A 131 -11.87 7.12 -3.80
CA VAL A 131 -13.31 6.78 -3.83
C VAL A 131 -13.63 5.49 -3.07
N HIS A 132 -12.66 4.60 -2.87
CA HIS A 132 -12.84 3.38 -2.09
C HIS A 132 -11.53 2.98 -1.42
N PHE A 133 -11.59 2.48 -0.18
CA PHE A 133 -10.41 2.07 0.57
C PHE A 133 -10.69 0.86 1.45
N ILE A 134 -9.87 -0.17 1.32
CA ILE A 134 -9.88 -1.37 2.14
C ILE A 134 -8.62 -1.37 3.01
N GLU A 135 -8.79 -1.17 4.31
CA GLU A 135 -7.71 -1.18 5.28
C GLU A 135 -7.35 -2.62 5.70
N ARG A 136 -6.19 -2.79 6.32
CA ARG A 136 -5.74 -4.10 6.82
C ARG A 136 -6.78 -4.83 7.67
N HIS A 137 -7.43 -4.14 8.59
CA HIS A 137 -8.43 -4.77 9.47
C HIS A 137 -9.70 -5.23 8.73
N HIS A 138 -9.96 -4.72 7.53
CA HIS A 138 -11.01 -5.22 6.63
C HIS A 138 -10.55 -6.44 5.81
N ILE A 139 -9.24 -6.70 5.75
CA ILE A 139 -8.64 -7.83 5.02
C ILE A 139 -8.42 -9.01 5.95
N GLU A 140 -7.93 -8.76 7.17
CA GLU A 140 -7.67 -9.79 8.16
C GLU A 140 -8.95 -10.59 8.50
N GLY A 141 -8.82 -11.92 8.49
CA GLY A 141 -9.94 -12.83 8.79
C GLY A 141 -10.99 -12.93 7.68
N ARG A 142 -10.74 -12.36 6.51
CA ARG A 142 -11.59 -12.47 5.32
C ARG A 142 -11.01 -13.45 4.32
N SER A 143 -11.86 -13.97 3.44
CA SER A 143 -11.41 -14.78 2.31
C SER A 143 -11.04 -13.90 1.11
N ALA A 144 -10.26 -14.46 0.18
CA ALA A 144 -9.92 -13.78 -1.07
C ALA A 144 -11.17 -13.43 -1.90
N GLU A 145 -12.17 -14.31 -1.90
CA GLU A 145 -13.44 -14.11 -2.59
C GLU A 145 -14.21 -12.92 -2.03
N MET A 146 -14.24 -12.74 -0.71
CA MET A 146 -14.89 -11.59 -0.07
C MET A 146 -14.25 -10.27 -0.47
N ILE A 147 -12.92 -10.23 -0.57
CA ILE A 147 -12.18 -9.05 -1.05
C ILE A 147 -12.47 -8.82 -2.54
N ALA A 148 -12.47 -9.89 -3.33
CA ALA A 148 -12.79 -9.79 -4.75
C ALA A 148 -14.18 -9.24 -5.02
N GLU A 149 -15.19 -9.71 -4.31
CA GLU A 149 -16.58 -9.22 -4.45
C GLU A 149 -16.69 -7.74 -4.01
N ASN A 150 -16.05 -7.36 -2.91
CA ASN A 150 -16.01 -5.95 -2.49
C ASN A 150 -15.39 -5.05 -3.56
N LEU A 151 -14.27 -5.47 -4.17
CA LEU A 151 -13.62 -4.72 -5.24
C LEU A 151 -14.46 -4.67 -6.51
N LYS A 152 -15.11 -5.77 -6.91
CA LYS A 152 -16.01 -5.78 -8.08
C LYS A 152 -17.16 -4.79 -7.91
N MET A 153 -17.77 -4.72 -6.73
CA MET A 153 -18.81 -3.73 -6.43
C MET A 153 -18.29 -2.31 -6.61
N ALA A 154 -17.09 -2.01 -6.08
CA ALA A 154 -16.46 -0.71 -6.25
C ALA A 154 -16.14 -0.41 -7.73
N PHE A 155 -15.69 -1.41 -8.50
CA PHE A 155 -15.42 -1.25 -9.93
C PHE A 155 -16.71 -0.98 -10.73
N GLU A 156 -17.83 -1.67 -10.40
CA GLU A 156 -19.12 -1.39 -11.05
C GLU A 156 -19.60 0.04 -10.79
N GLU A 157 -19.33 0.59 -9.60
CA GLU A 157 -19.73 1.94 -9.23
C GLU A 157 -18.85 3.02 -9.86
N TYR A 158 -17.53 2.82 -9.87
CA TYR A 158 -16.58 3.90 -10.18
C TYR A 158 -15.88 3.74 -11.55
N CYS A 159 -15.76 2.52 -12.08
CA CYS A 159 -15.16 2.26 -13.38
C CYS A 159 -16.23 2.18 -14.48
#